data_c6cb431c0a2aab99a78199fad2e214db
#
_entry.id   c6cb431c0a2aab99a78199fad2e214db
#
_cell.length_a   1.000
_cell.length_b   1.000
_cell.length_c   1.000
_cell.angle_alpha   90.00
_cell.angle_beta   90.00
_cell.angle_gamma   90.00
#
_symmetry.space_group_name_H-M   'P 1'
#
loop_
_entity.id
_entity.type
_entity.pdbx_description
1 polymer ?
#
loop_
_entity_poly.entity_id
_entity_poly.type
_entity_poly.pdbx_seq_one_letter_code
_entity_poly.pdbx_strand_id
1 'polypeptide(L)'
;LTPPDRPCGTIDRSTADRLHNESSGETYVRRRLISSGSTFEAEIGYSRAVVDGDWVFVSGTTGFDYSTMTIAEGVAEQTEQCLRNIENALAEAGATLADVVRVTYVVPKADEFRECWPVLRRYFGEIRPAAMMISAGLADPRMRIEIEVTARIGSGVRASSRD
;
A
#
# COMPACT_ATOMS: atom_id res chain seq x y z
N LEU A 1 -28.91 -25.16 28.20
CA LEU A 1 -29.63 -24.53 27.09
C LEU A 1 -28.62 -23.81 26.22
N THR A 2 -28.21 -24.46 25.14
CA THR A 2 -27.28 -23.96 24.10
C THR A 2 -28.10 -23.21 23.06
N PRO A 3 -27.75 -21.99 22.61
CA PRO A 3 -28.42 -21.33 21.51
C PRO A 3 -28.09 -22.00 20.16
N PRO A 4 -29.03 -21.96 19.19
CA PRO A 4 -28.85 -22.63 17.90
C PRO A 4 -27.85 -21.91 17.00
N ASP A 5 -27.02 -22.72 16.33
CA ASP A 5 -26.11 -22.32 15.24
C ASP A 5 -26.86 -21.59 14.12
N ARG A 6 -26.40 -20.39 13.78
CA ARG A 6 -26.80 -19.71 12.55
C ARG A 6 -25.83 -20.08 11.42
N PRO A 7 -26.31 -20.46 10.24
CA PRO A 7 -25.44 -20.75 9.11
C PRO A 7 -24.76 -19.46 8.64
N CYS A 8 -23.45 -19.56 8.46
CA CYS A 8 -22.62 -18.54 7.82
C CYS A 8 -23.05 -18.39 6.35
N GLY A 9 -23.81 -17.33 6.05
CA GLY A 9 -24.18 -16.99 4.68
C GLY A 9 -22.96 -16.42 3.96
N THR A 10 -22.63 -17.01 2.82
CA THR A 10 -21.62 -16.52 1.88
C THR A 10 -22.07 -15.16 1.34
N ILE A 11 -21.39 -14.09 1.73
CA ILE A 11 -21.67 -12.74 1.22
C ILE A 11 -21.01 -12.63 -0.15
N ASP A 12 -21.83 -12.51 -1.18
CA ASP A 12 -21.40 -12.15 -2.54
C ASP A 12 -20.76 -10.74 -2.51
N ARG A 13 -19.49 -10.67 -2.87
CA ARG A 13 -18.65 -9.46 -2.79
C ARG A 13 -18.88 -8.44 -3.92
N SER A 14 -19.77 -8.72 -4.87
CA SER A 14 -19.94 -7.89 -6.08
C SER A 14 -20.97 -6.76 -5.97
N THR A 15 -21.78 -6.71 -4.89
CA THR A 15 -22.90 -5.75 -4.77
C THR A 15 -22.84 -4.83 -3.55
N ALA A 16 -21.74 -4.83 -2.80
CA ALA A 16 -21.68 -4.19 -1.47
C ALA A 16 -21.23 -2.71 -1.44
N ASP A 17 -20.98 -2.07 -2.59
CA ASP A 17 -20.32 -0.76 -2.62
C ASP A 17 -21.23 0.48 -2.50
N ARG A 18 -22.56 0.33 -2.45
CA ARG A 18 -23.46 1.49 -2.28
C ARG A 18 -24.64 1.17 -1.36
N LEU A 19 -24.59 1.67 -0.15
CA LEU A 19 -25.77 1.80 0.69
C LEU A 19 -26.30 3.23 0.51
N HIS A 20 -27.48 3.37 -0.09
CA HIS A 20 -28.23 4.63 -0.10
C HIS A 20 -28.97 4.75 1.23
N ASN A 21 -28.70 5.84 1.96
CA ASN A 21 -29.60 6.25 3.05
C ASN A 21 -30.60 7.23 2.45
N GLU A 22 -31.83 6.78 2.23
CA GLU A 22 -32.88 7.54 1.57
C GLU A 22 -33.36 8.77 2.34
N SER A 23 -32.89 8.98 3.60
CA SER A 23 -33.34 10.10 4.43
C SER A 23 -32.44 11.34 4.39
N SER A 24 -31.19 11.27 3.89
CA SER A 24 -30.26 12.43 3.88
C SER A 24 -29.63 12.75 2.53
N GLY A 25 -29.82 11.90 1.52
CA GLY A 25 -29.17 12.09 0.22
C GLY A 25 -27.63 11.94 0.24
N GLU A 26 -27.07 11.53 1.37
CA GLU A 26 -25.62 11.34 1.53
C GLU A 26 -25.21 9.94 1.08
N THR A 27 -24.34 9.86 0.10
CA THR A 27 -23.72 8.62 -0.34
C THR A 27 -22.49 8.36 0.52
N TYR A 28 -22.59 7.46 1.49
CA TYR A 28 -21.42 7.00 2.24
C TYR A 28 -20.58 6.08 1.37
N VAL A 29 -19.42 6.53 0.95
CA VAL A 29 -18.42 5.67 0.32
C VAL A 29 -17.76 4.83 1.42
N ARG A 30 -18.06 3.53 1.44
CA ARG A 30 -17.41 2.60 2.36
C ARG A 30 -15.93 2.51 2.03
N ARG A 31 -15.06 2.57 3.06
CA ARG A 31 -13.63 2.28 2.86
C ARG A 31 -13.46 0.88 2.26
N ARG A 32 -12.57 0.74 1.31
CA ARG A 32 -12.23 -0.52 0.66
C ARG A 32 -10.88 -1.01 1.14
N LEU A 33 -10.78 -2.31 1.43
CA LEU A 33 -9.56 -2.96 1.89
C LEU A 33 -8.94 -3.72 0.72
N ILE A 34 -7.65 -3.52 0.49
CA ILE A 34 -6.84 -4.23 -0.50
C ILE A 34 -6.00 -5.27 0.22
N SER A 35 -5.96 -6.48 -0.31
CA SER A 35 -5.18 -7.59 0.25
C SER A 35 -4.16 -8.08 -0.78
N SER A 36 -2.93 -8.35 -0.36
CA SER A 36 -1.93 -9.02 -1.19
C SER A 36 -2.07 -10.55 -1.17
N GLY A 37 -3.03 -11.08 -0.41
CA GLY A 37 -3.18 -12.51 -0.19
C GLY A 37 -2.22 -13.08 0.86
N SER A 38 -1.46 -12.24 1.56
CA SER A 38 -0.56 -12.66 2.63
C SER A 38 -1.35 -13.15 3.85
N THR A 39 -0.97 -14.30 4.41
CA THR A 39 -1.57 -14.83 5.65
C THR A 39 -1.37 -13.90 6.84
N PHE A 40 -0.28 -13.12 6.85
CA PHE A 40 0.01 -12.14 7.89
C PHE A 40 -1.07 -11.05 8.02
N GLU A 41 -1.73 -10.70 6.93
CA GLU A 41 -2.79 -9.68 6.96
C GLU A 41 -3.94 -10.10 7.89
N ALA A 42 -4.36 -11.36 7.80
CA ALA A 42 -5.42 -11.90 8.66
C ALA A 42 -4.95 -12.16 10.09
N GLU A 43 -3.72 -12.67 10.26
CA GLU A 43 -3.17 -13.02 11.57
C GLU A 43 -2.87 -11.79 12.43
N ILE A 44 -2.36 -10.72 11.81
CA ILE A 44 -1.98 -9.46 12.51
C ILE A 44 -3.15 -8.48 12.56
N GLY A 45 -4.09 -8.57 11.61
CA GLY A 45 -5.26 -7.70 11.56
C GLY A 45 -5.02 -6.40 10.79
N TYR A 46 -4.32 -6.46 9.65
CA TYR A 46 -4.11 -5.29 8.77
C TYR A 46 -4.51 -5.62 7.32
N SER A 47 -4.51 -4.61 6.46
CA SER A 47 -4.70 -4.74 5.01
C SER A 47 -3.48 -4.22 4.27
N ARG A 48 -3.18 -4.72 3.09
CA ARG A 48 -2.08 -4.22 2.26
C ARG A 48 -2.26 -2.75 1.92
N ALA A 49 -3.50 -2.34 1.62
CA ALA A 49 -3.86 -0.94 1.50
C ALA A 49 -5.30 -0.70 1.94
N VAL A 50 -5.60 0.53 2.29
CA VAL A 50 -6.94 1.02 2.60
C VAL A 50 -7.26 2.17 1.66
N VAL A 51 -8.39 2.08 0.98
CA VAL A 51 -8.95 3.18 0.19
C VAL A 51 -10.09 3.82 0.99
N ASP A 52 -10.00 5.13 1.19
CA ASP A 52 -11.03 5.92 1.88
C ASP A 52 -11.28 7.22 1.08
N GLY A 53 -12.39 7.26 0.38
CA GLY A 53 -12.64 8.28 -0.64
C GLY A 53 -11.58 8.25 -1.72
N ASP A 54 -10.91 9.39 -1.95
CA ASP A 54 -9.81 9.51 -2.90
C ASP A 54 -8.44 9.13 -2.30
N TRP A 55 -8.37 8.84 -1.02
CA TRP A 55 -7.12 8.52 -0.34
C TRP A 55 -6.82 7.04 -0.36
N VAL A 56 -5.56 6.71 -0.61
CA VAL A 56 -5.02 5.35 -0.54
C VAL A 56 -3.85 5.34 0.44
N PHE A 57 -3.99 4.52 1.47
CA PHE A 57 -2.97 4.29 2.49
C PHE A 57 -2.39 2.90 2.26
N VAL A 58 -1.15 2.81 1.80
CA VAL A 58 -0.44 1.54 1.61
C VAL A 58 0.39 1.27 2.86
N SER A 59 0.17 0.13 3.47
CA SER A 59 0.90 -0.32 4.67
C SER A 59 2.38 -0.50 4.40
N GLY A 60 3.19 -0.52 5.46
CA GLY A 60 4.59 -0.86 5.41
C GLY A 60 4.83 -2.09 4.52
N THR A 61 5.67 -1.91 3.51
CA THR A 61 5.90 -2.89 2.44
C THR A 61 7.38 -3.18 2.37
N THR A 62 7.74 -4.45 2.51
CA THR A 62 9.12 -4.93 2.50
C THR A 62 9.53 -5.51 1.16
N GLY A 63 10.82 -5.79 1.00
CA GLY A 63 11.39 -6.34 -0.23
C GLY A 63 11.17 -7.84 -0.46
N PHE A 64 10.17 -8.43 0.17
CA PHE A 64 9.78 -9.80 -0.16
C PHE A 64 9.06 -9.88 -1.51
N ASP A 65 9.42 -10.88 -2.31
CA ASP A 65 8.55 -11.40 -3.33
C ASP A 65 7.52 -12.30 -2.65
N TYR A 66 6.28 -11.84 -2.54
CA TYR A 66 5.22 -12.55 -1.83
C TYR A 66 4.77 -13.84 -2.54
N SER A 67 5.07 -14.01 -3.83
CA SER A 67 4.72 -15.23 -4.56
C SER A 67 5.65 -16.40 -4.24
N THR A 68 6.91 -16.12 -3.95
CA THR A 68 7.95 -17.10 -3.64
C THR A 68 8.41 -17.06 -2.19
N MET A 69 8.01 -16.04 -1.42
CA MET A 69 8.47 -15.74 -0.07
C MET A 69 9.99 -15.63 0.04
N THR A 70 10.62 -15.12 -1.00
CA THR A 70 12.06 -14.85 -1.05
C THR A 70 12.34 -13.36 -0.91
N ILE A 71 13.53 -13.03 -0.42
CA ILE A 71 14.00 -11.65 -0.25
C ILE A 71 15.46 -11.56 -0.72
N ALA A 72 15.80 -10.53 -1.48
CA ALA A 72 17.16 -10.27 -1.92
C ALA A 72 18.07 -9.84 -0.74
N GLU A 73 19.39 -10.03 -0.89
CA GLU A 73 20.34 -9.62 0.15
C GLU A 73 20.64 -8.11 0.12
N GLY A 74 20.65 -7.48 -1.05
CA GLY A 74 20.97 -6.08 -1.22
C GLY A 74 19.80 -5.15 -0.90
N VAL A 75 20.09 -4.00 -0.27
CA VAL A 75 19.06 -3.01 0.07
C VAL A 75 18.47 -2.34 -1.18
N ALA A 76 19.26 -2.18 -2.24
CA ALA A 76 18.76 -1.61 -3.49
C ALA A 76 17.74 -2.53 -4.18
N GLU A 77 18.03 -3.85 -4.24
CA GLU A 77 17.13 -4.86 -4.79
C GLU A 77 15.86 -4.98 -3.95
N GLN A 78 15.98 -4.90 -2.62
CA GLN A 78 14.82 -4.87 -1.74
C GLN A 78 13.98 -3.60 -1.95
N THR A 79 14.62 -2.44 -2.16
CA THR A 79 13.92 -1.19 -2.49
C THR A 79 13.12 -1.32 -3.78
N GLU A 80 13.72 -1.92 -4.82
CA GLU A 80 13.05 -2.20 -6.08
C GLU A 80 11.80 -3.06 -5.88
N GLN A 81 11.94 -4.15 -5.11
CA GLN A 81 10.82 -5.07 -4.85
C GLN A 81 9.74 -4.40 -4.00
N CYS A 82 10.09 -3.60 -2.99
CA CYS A 82 9.14 -2.80 -2.22
C CYS A 82 8.26 -1.95 -3.14
N LEU A 83 8.89 -1.22 -4.07
CA LEU A 83 8.17 -0.32 -4.97
C LEU A 83 7.28 -1.05 -5.96
N ARG A 84 7.69 -2.21 -6.48
CA ARG A 84 6.83 -3.09 -7.30
C ARG A 84 5.61 -3.58 -6.51
N ASN A 85 5.80 -3.99 -5.28
CA ASN A 85 4.71 -4.42 -4.41
C ASN A 85 3.73 -3.27 -4.13
N ILE A 86 4.26 -2.04 -3.94
CA ILE A 86 3.46 -0.82 -3.77
C ILE A 86 2.70 -0.47 -5.05
N GLU A 87 3.33 -0.55 -6.23
CA GLU A 87 2.66 -0.34 -7.52
C GLU A 87 1.47 -1.26 -7.70
N ASN A 88 1.63 -2.55 -7.37
CA ASN A 88 0.54 -3.52 -7.44
C ASN A 88 -0.62 -3.15 -6.50
N ALA A 89 -0.32 -2.78 -5.25
CA ALA A 89 -1.33 -2.37 -4.28
C ALA A 89 -2.07 -1.09 -4.73
N LEU A 90 -1.34 -0.11 -5.27
CA LEU A 90 -1.92 1.12 -5.82
C LEU A 90 -2.81 0.84 -7.04
N ALA A 91 -2.37 -0.05 -7.95
CA ALA A 91 -3.15 -0.43 -9.13
C ALA A 91 -4.49 -1.07 -8.74
N GLU A 92 -4.49 -1.98 -7.76
CA GLU A 92 -5.72 -2.57 -7.22
C GLU A 92 -6.62 -1.51 -6.52
N ALA A 93 -6.00 -0.48 -5.96
CA ALA A 93 -6.71 0.64 -5.36
C ALA A 93 -7.30 1.62 -6.41
N GLY A 94 -6.91 1.52 -7.68
CA GLY A 94 -7.26 2.46 -8.74
C GLY A 94 -6.38 3.71 -8.78
N ALA A 95 -5.18 3.62 -8.20
CA ALA A 95 -4.17 4.68 -8.17
C ALA A 95 -2.89 4.24 -8.89
N THR A 96 -1.95 5.15 -9.01
CA THR A 96 -0.62 4.93 -9.58
C THR A 96 0.44 5.57 -8.69
N LEU A 97 1.72 5.29 -8.95
CA LEU A 97 2.81 5.99 -8.25
C LEU A 97 2.76 7.50 -8.44
N ALA A 98 2.27 7.99 -9.59
CA ALA A 98 2.11 9.42 -9.82
C ALA A 98 1.15 10.09 -8.82
N ASP A 99 0.25 9.33 -8.21
CA ASP A 99 -0.70 9.81 -7.21
C ASP A 99 -0.12 9.85 -5.79
N VAL A 100 1.11 9.35 -5.58
CA VAL A 100 1.77 9.33 -4.27
C VAL A 100 2.13 10.74 -3.84
N VAL A 101 1.62 11.13 -2.66
CA VAL A 101 1.84 12.46 -2.07
C VAL A 101 2.79 12.41 -0.87
N ARG A 102 2.94 11.25 -0.25
CA ARG A 102 3.81 11.03 0.91
C ARG A 102 4.45 9.65 0.86
N VAL A 103 5.70 9.56 1.31
CA VAL A 103 6.44 8.32 1.48
C VAL A 103 7.24 8.35 2.78
N THR A 104 7.25 7.23 3.51
CA THR A 104 8.12 7.00 4.65
C THR A 104 9.02 5.81 4.35
N TYR A 105 10.31 5.96 4.59
CA TYR A 105 11.31 4.91 4.51
C TYR A 105 11.75 4.52 5.91
N VAL A 106 11.72 3.24 6.24
CA VAL A 106 12.32 2.69 7.46
C VAL A 106 13.50 1.82 7.05
N VAL A 107 14.71 2.17 7.53
CA VAL A 107 15.95 1.50 7.15
C VAL A 107 16.73 1.16 8.43
N PRO A 108 16.97 -0.13 8.73
CA PRO A 108 17.67 -0.52 9.96
C PRO A 108 19.08 0.05 10.07
N LYS A 109 19.77 0.19 8.95
CA LYS A 109 21.12 0.77 8.88
C LYS A 109 21.09 2.03 8.03
N ALA A 110 21.15 3.20 8.69
CA ALA A 110 20.98 4.50 8.04
C ALA A 110 22.00 4.77 6.91
N ASP A 111 23.21 4.23 7.02
CA ASP A 111 24.27 4.35 6.02
C ASP A 111 23.94 3.63 4.70
N GLU A 112 23.14 2.58 4.74
CA GLU A 112 22.70 1.84 3.55
C GLU A 112 21.64 2.63 2.74
N PHE A 113 20.97 3.61 3.31
CA PHE A 113 19.95 4.37 2.60
C PHE A 113 20.45 5.04 1.32
N ARG A 114 21.73 5.40 1.27
CA ARG A 114 22.33 5.98 0.06
C ARG A 114 22.31 5.02 -1.14
N GLU A 115 22.41 3.73 -0.90
CA GLU A 115 22.34 2.71 -1.95
C GLU A 115 20.95 2.62 -2.60
N CYS A 116 19.89 3.03 -1.88
CA CYS A 116 18.53 3.07 -2.39
C CYS A 116 18.30 4.24 -3.36
N TRP A 117 19.08 5.32 -3.32
CA TRP A 117 18.82 6.56 -4.06
C TRP A 117 18.67 6.39 -5.58
N PRO A 118 19.46 5.58 -6.29
CA PRO A 118 19.27 5.38 -7.72
C PRO A 118 17.90 4.80 -8.05
N VAL A 119 17.44 3.84 -7.23
CA VAL A 119 16.12 3.23 -7.37
C VAL A 119 15.04 4.26 -7.06
N LEU A 120 15.10 4.92 -5.91
CA LEU A 120 14.12 5.93 -5.50
C LEU A 120 13.99 7.07 -6.51
N ARG A 121 15.12 7.51 -7.10
CA ARG A 121 15.12 8.54 -8.13
C ARG A 121 14.41 8.08 -9.40
N ARG A 122 14.57 6.82 -9.79
CA ARG A 122 13.89 6.27 -10.97
C ARG A 122 12.37 6.25 -10.80
N TYR A 123 11.87 5.94 -9.60
CA TYR A 123 10.45 5.86 -9.31
C TYR A 123 9.83 7.22 -8.94
N PHE A 124 10.51 8.03 -8.15
CA PHE A 124 9.96 9.25 -7.57
C PHE A 124 10.60 10.56 -8.08
N GLY A 125 11.58 10.49 -8.97
CA GLY A 125 12.34 11.67 -9.41
C GLY A 125 11.48 12.78 -10.02
N GLU A 126 10.41 12.43 -10.72
CA GLU A 126 9.46 13.38 -11.30
C GLU A 126 8.25 13.65 -10.39
N ILE A 127 7.91 12.70 -9.53
CA ILE A 127 6.73 12.77 -8.64
C ILE A 127 7.02 13.63 -7.42
N ARG A 128 8.19 13.44 -6.80
CA ARG A 128 8.71 14.19 -5.63
C ARG A 128 7.74 14.27 -4.46
N PRO A 129 7.25 13.11 -3.93
CA PRO A 129 6.37 13.13 -2.78
C PRO A 129 7.07 13.72 -1.55
N ALA A 130 6.29 14.20 -0.57
CA ALA A 130 6.84 14.52 0.74
C ALA A 130 7.44 13.25 1.37
N ALA A 131 8.69 13.30 1.81
CA ALA A 131 9.42 12.12 2.23
C ALA A 131 10.01 12.24 3.64
N MET A 132 10.05 11.11 4.35
CA MET A 132 10.76 10.97 5.62
C MET A 132 11.52 9.64 5.64
N MET A 133 12.72 9.64 6.23
CA MET A 133 13.48 8.43 6.52
C MET A 133 13.69 8.28 8.02
N ILE A 134 13.44 7.08 8.53
CA ILE A 134 13.63 6.71 9.92
C ILE A 134 14.62 5.53 9.95
N SER A 135 15.59 5.57 10.88
CA SER A 135 16.41 4.40 11.16
C SER A 135 15.84 3.66 12.37
N ALA A 136 15.30 2.47 12.11
CA ALA A 136 14.72 1.59 13.14
C ALA A 136 14.83 0.12 12.71
N GLY A 137 14.79 -0.79 13.68
CA GLY A 137 14.73 -2.24 13.41
C GLY A 137 13.44 -2.63 12.72
N LEU A 138 13.49 -3.68 11.91
CA LEU A 138 12.35 -4.29 11.23
C LEU A 138 12.05 -5.68 11.80
N ALA A 139 10.89 -6.25 11.44
CA ALA A 139 10.38 -7.49 12.03
C ALA A 139 11.23 -8.73 11.73
N ASP A 140 11.91 -8.76 10.58
CA ASP A 140 12.81 -9.85 10.17
C ASP A 140 14.21 -9.29 9.92
N PRO A 141 15.30 -9.91 10.43
CA PRO A 141 16.66 -9.41 10.26
C PRO A 141 17.16 -9.37 8.81
N ARG A 142 16.48 -10.07 7.88
CA ARG A 142 16.76 -9.99 6.44
C ARG A 142 16.19 -8.76 5.78
N MET A 143 15.21 -8.10 6.41
CA MET A 143 14.62 -6.86 5.91
C MET A 143 15.60 -5.72 6.09
N ARG A 144 15.96 -5.04 5.01
CA ARG A 144 16.87 -3.90 5.01
C ARG A 144 16.19 -2.57 4.72
N ILE A 145 14.95 -2.62 4.25
CA ILE A 145 14.10 -1.46 4.02
C ILE A 145 12.63 -1.85 4.10
N GLU A 146 11.82 -0.96 4.62
CA GLU A 146 10.37 -0.98 4.56
C GLU A 146 9.88 0.38 4.09
N ILE A 147 8.88 0.39 3.21
CA ILE A 147 8.34 1.62 2.60
C ILE A 147 6.83 1.65 2.78
N GLU A 148 6.30 2.75 3.29
CA GLU A 148 4.87 3.05 3.25
C GLU A 148 4.60 4.26 2.38
N VAL A 149 3.43 4.32 1.74
CA VAL A 149 3.02 5.48 0.95
C VAL A 149 1.58 5.88 1.24
N THR A 150 1.33 7.18 1.10
CA THR A 150 -0.03 7.73 1.01
C THR A 150 -0.19 8.31 -0.39
N ALA A 151 -1.25 7.90 -1.09
CA ALA A 151 -1.60 8.43 -2.40
C ALA A 151 -2.98 9.09 -2.38
N ARG A 152 -3.24 10.00 -3.32
CA ARG A 152 -4.55 10.57 -3.57
C ARG A 152 -4.89 10.38 -5.04
N ILE A 153 -5.92 9.59 -5.31
CA ILE A 153 -6.37 9.26 -6.67
C ILE A 153 -6.61 10.53 -7.48
N GLY A 154 -6.00 10.61 -8.65
CA GLY A 154 -6.13 11.73 -9.57
C GLY A 154 -5.26 12.95 -9.23
N SER A 155 -4.39 12.89 -8.21
CA SER A 155 -3.44 13.97 -7.91
C SER A 155 -2.15 13.89 -8.74
N GLY A 156 -1.95 12.79 -9.46
CA GLY A 156 -0.79 12.63 -10.34
C GLY A 156 -0.70 13.76 -11.36
N VAL A 157 0.53 14.23 -11.61
CA VAL A 157 0.80 15.26 -12.63
C VAL A 157 0.41 14.69 -14.00
N ARG A 158 -0.80 15.01 -14.44
CA ARG A 158 -1.16 14.80 -15.84
C ARG A 158 -0.42 15.87 -16.65
N ALA A 159 0.39 15.43 -17.62
CA ALA A 159 0.88 16.36 -18.63
C ALA A 159 -0.35 17.04 -19.22
N SER A 160 -0.49 18.36 -18.98
CA SER A 160 -1.53 19.13 -19.63
C SER A 160 -1.27 19.04 -21.14
N SER A 161 -2.18 18.43 -21.89
CA SER A 161 -2.24 18.64 -23.32
C SER A 161 -2.42 20.14 -23.51
N ARG A 162 -1.36 20.82 -23.93
CA ARG A 162 -1.50 22.19 -24.46
C ARG A 162 -2.11 22.02 -25.84
N ASP A 163 -3.37 22.36 -25.95
CA ASP A 163 -4.00 22.63 -27.22
C ASP A 163 -3.37 23.88 -27.87
#